data_1f7e4e3b3e5c8e8ee61740c5eb992e43
#
_entry.id   1f7e4e3b3e5c8e8ee61740c5eb992e43
#
_cell.length_a   1.000
_cell.length_b   1.000
_cell.length_c   1.000
_cell.angle_alpha   90.00
_cell.angle_beta   90.00
_cell.angle_gamma   90.00
#
_symmetry.space_group_name_H-M   'P 1'
#
loop_
_entity.id
_entity.type
_entity.pdbx_description
1 polymer ?
#
loop_
_entity_poly.entity_id
_entity_poly.type
_entity_poly.pdbx_seq_one_letter_code
_entity_poly.pdbx_strand_id
1 'polypeptide(L)'
;MILGVLDFQTVTDAVGLGAIYALMAVGIGLVFGVLRLVNFAYGQLIMAGAYTLAYTSAWPIWMSIVACFAVVVGLSLAMDTVVFRPLRGQSPAVMLVTTFAISFLLQSIAQIIDLRNGQLGEVAASLTTLAQPITVFGAQVREITLVELGVAAGALLLLALLLLRTTIGLHTRAAASDFGTARLLGVRANRVILFSVVLSGLIAAAVAVMMTVQYPFVMPDFALNDTIVVLVGVVVGGIDRLWTATLGGFTIGFVSGLINGLLPTDKTVYLPSAVFALVILVLLLRPAGLFAWGRRAVVPDRV
;
A
#
# COMPACT_ATOMS: atom_id res chain seq x y z
N MET A 1 -4.43 33.76 9.37
CA MET A 1 -5.65 33.14 8.87
C MET A 1 -5.42 31.68 8.40
N ILE A 2 -4.20 31.26 8.01
CA ILE A 2 -3.89 29.86 7.62
C ILE A 2 -3.62 28.96 8.85
N LEU A 3 -3.14 29.50 9.96
CA LEU A 3 -2.83 28.75 11.19
C LEU A 3 -4.06 28.35 12.05
N GLY A 4 -5.25 28.87 11.77
CA GLY A 4 -6.49 28.49 12.46
C GLY A 4 -7.29 27.38 11.75
N VAL A 5 -6.82 26.87 10.60
CA VAL A 5 -7.48 25.85 9.79
C VAL A 5 -6.84 24.45 9.99
N LEU A 6 -5.68 24.40 10.65
CA LEU A 6 -5.06 23.13 11.05
C LEU A 6 -5.65 22.70 12.39
N ASP A 7 -6.90 22.24 12.36
CA ASP A 7 -7.50 21.60 13.52
C ASP A 7 -6.71 20.33 13.87
N PHE A 8 -6.61 20.03 15.14
CA PHE A 8 -5.94 18.82 15.65
C PHE A 8 -6.44 17.55 14.92
N GLN A 9 -7.73 17.51 14.56
CA GLN A 9 -8.33 16.45 13.80
C GLN A 9 -7.71 16.31 12.38
N THR A 10 -7.52 17.41 11.66
CA THR A 10 -6.88 17.38 10.33
C THR A 10 -5.48 16.77 10.37
N VAL A 11 -4.71 17.11 11.40
CA VAL A 11 -3.35 16.56 11.56
C VAL A 11 -3.41 15.09 11.92
N THR A 12 -4.31 14.66 12.80
CA THR A 12 -4.47 13.24 13.16
C THR A 12 -4.93 12.41 11.98
N ASP A 13 -5.89 12.88 11.20
CA ASP A 13 -6.37 12.20 9.98
C ASP A 13 -5.25 12.12 8.92
N ALA A 14 -4.44 13.17 8.78
CA ALA A 14 -3.28 13.15 7.90
C ALA A 14 -2.20 12.14 8.35
N VAL A 15 -1.97 12.00 9.65
CA VAL A 15 -1.06 10.98 10.20
C VAL A 15 -1.62 9.58 9.96
N GLY A 16 -2.94 9.36 10.14
CA GLY A 16 -3.61 8.09 9.83
C GLY A 16 -3.43 7.68 8.37
N LEU A 17 -3.74 8.59 7.44
CA LEU A 17 -3.54 8.34 6.01
C LEU A 17 -2.05 8.10 5.68
N GLY A 18 -1.14 8.84 6.30
CA GLY A 18 0.29 8.63 6.20
C GLY A 18 0.70 7.23 6.66
N ALA A 19 0.12 6.73 7.74
CA ALA A 19 0.39 5.39 8.27
C ALA A 19 -0.10 4.28 7.34
N ILE A 20 -1.30 4.42 6.74
CA ILE A 20 -1.83 3.51 5.73
C ILE A 20 -0.91 3.48 4.51
N TYR A 21 -0.52 4.64 3.99
CA TYR A 21 0.36 4.73 2.82
C TYR A 21 1.77 4.22 3.11
N ALA A 22 2.27 4.35 4.35
CA ALA A 22 3.51 3.73 4.76
C ALA A 22 3.43 2.19 4.72
N LEU A 23 2.32 1.59 5.18
CA LEU A 23 2.09 0.15 5.07
C LEU A 23 1.99 -0.31 3.61
N MET A 24 1.26 0.42 2.77
CA MET A 24 1.19 0.13 1.34
C MET A 24 2.58 0.19 0.70
N ALA A 25 3.36 1.22 1.01
CA ALA A 25 4.72 1.40 0.52
C ALA A 25 5.64 0.24 0.92
N VAL A 26 5.50 -0.27 2.14
CA VAL A 26 6.22 -1.45 2.61
C VAL A 26 5.79 -2.71 1.85
N GLY A 27 4.48 -2.94 1.67
CA GLY A 27 3.96 -4.07 0.92
C GLY A 27 4.48 -4.12 -0.52
N ILE A 28 4.45 -2.98 -1.20
CA ILE A 28 5.02 -2.80 -2.55
C ILE A 28 6.54 -2.98 -2.52
N GLY A 29 7.21 -2.33 -1.57
CA GLY A 29 8.66 -2.34 -1.42
C GLY A 29 9.25 -3.71 -1.12
N LEU A 30 8.53 -4.59 -0.41
CA LEU A 30 8.94 -5.98 -0.16
C LEU A 30 9.05 -6.79 -1.45
N VAL A 31 8.04 -6.70 -2.31
CA VAL A 31 8.03 -7.41 -3.60
C VAL A 31 9.08 -6.80 -4.52
N PHE A 32 9.16 -5.47 -4.59
CA PHE A 32 10.16 -4.78 -5.40
C PHE A 32 11.59 -5.12 -4.96
N GLY A 33 11.88 -5.10 -3.67
CA GLY A 33 13.21 -5.37 -3.14
C GLY A 33 13.78 -6.73 -3.58
N VAL A 34 12.92 -7.76 -3.68
CA VAL A 34 13.33 -9.12 -4.03
C VAL A 34 13.22 -9.41 -5.53
N LEU A 35 12.12 -9.01 -6.15
CA LEU A 35 11.82 -9.33 -7.56
C LEU A 35 12.25 -8.23 -8.53
N ARG A 36 12.62 -7.03 -8.02
CA ARG A 36 12.96 -5.84 -8.83
C ARG A 36 11.88 -5.46 -9.84
N LEU A 37 10.62 -5.74 -9.50
CA LEU A 37 9.46 -5.40 -10.32
C LEU A 37 8.47 -4.52 -9.54
N VAL A 38 7.86 -3.60 -10.25
CA VAL A 38 6.75 -2.79 -9.74
C VAL A 38 5.47 -3.58 -9.94
N ASN A 39 4.72 -3.85 -8.86
CA ASN A 39 3.46 -4.59 -8.91
C ASN A 39 2.27 -3.63 -8.91
N PHE A 40 1.74 -3.31 -10.09
CA PHE A 40 0.54 -2.47 -10.22
C PHE A 40 -0.75 -3.16 -9.76
N ALA A 41 -0.75 -4.49 -9.68
CA ALA A 41 -1.90 -5.24 -9.16
C ALA A 41 -1.99 -5.26 -7.63
N TYR A 42 -1.09 -4.57 -6.92
CA TYR A 42 -1.12 -4.51 -5.45
C TYR A 42 -2.42 -3.90 -4.92
N GLY A 43 -2.92 -2.82 -5.54
CA GLY A 43 -4.19 -2.21 -5.19
C GLY A 43 -5.39 -3.14 -5.36
N GLN A 44 -5.32 -4.06 -6.32
CA GLN A 44 -6.38 -5.04 -6.53
C GLN A 44 -6.39 -6.14 -5.46
N LEU A 45 -5.26 -6.41 -4.81
CA LEU A 45 -5.23 -7.26 -3.60
C LEU A 45 -5.99 -6.58 -2.45
N ILE A 46 -5.80 -5.29 -2.28
CA ILE A 46 -6.52 -4.48 -1.27
C ILE A 46 -8.02 -4.44 -1.61
N MET A 47 -8.38 -4.17 -2.86
CA MET A 47 -9.75 -4.19 -3.36
C MET A 47 -10.41 -5.55 -3.08
N ALA A 48 -9.76 -6.67 -3.41
CA ALA A 48 -10.30 -8.01 -3.14
C ALA A 48 -10.55 -8.26 -1.65
N GLY A 49 -9.67 -7.74 -0.78
CA GLY A 49 -9.87 -7.76 0.67
C GLY A 49 -11.09 -6.95 1.10
N ALA A 50 -11.24 -5.73 0.57
CA ALA A 50 -12.37 -4.85 0.86
C ALA A 50 -13.71 -5.46 0.39
N TYR A 51 -13.76 -6.04 -0.80
CA TYR A 51 -14.94 -6.79 -1.27
C TYR A 51 -15.26 -8.00 -0.38
N THR A 52 -14.23 -8.72 0.08
CA THR A 52 -14.45 -9.84 1.02
C THR A 52 -15.11 -9.35 2.31
N LEU A 53 -14.66 -8.22 2.87
CA LEU A 53 -15.25 -7.61 4.06
C LEU A 53 -16.70 -7.16 3.81
N ALA A 54 -16.99 -6.59 2.64
CA ALA A 54 -18.32 -6.16 2.27
C ALA A 54 -19.28 -7.35 2.13
N TYR A 55 -18.89 -8.39 1.39
CA TYR A 55 -19.73 -9.60 1.20
C TYR A 55 -19.89 -10.43 2.47
N THR A 56 -18.97 -10.36 3.41
CA THR A 56 -19.07 -11.06 4.70
C THR A 56 -19.61 -10.19 5.82
N SER A 57 -20.24 -9.04 5.50
CA SER A 57 -20.76 -8.08 6.47
C SER A 57 -21.82 -8.67 7.44
N ALA A 58 -22.50 -9.75 7.06
CA ALA A 58 -23.43 -10.49 7.91
C ALA A 58 -22.73 -11.43 8.91
N TRP A 59 -21.44 -11.67 8.76
CA TRP A 59 -20.68 -12.56 9.64
C TRP A 59 -20.15 -11.81 10.87
N PRO A 60 -19.76 -12.52 11.93
CA PRO A 60 -19.00 -11.92 13.02
C PRO A 60 -17.72 -11.26 12.49
N ILE A 61 -17.41 -10.05 12.95
CA ILE A 61 -16.31 -9.23 12.44
C ILE A 61 -14.95 -9.95 12.38
N TRP A 62 -14.65 -10.77 13.38
CA TRP A 62 -13.42 -11.55 13.41
C TRP A 62 -13.34 -12.59 12.29
N MET A 63 -14.48 -13.20 11.91
CA MET A 63 -14.55 -14.15 10.78
C MET A 63 -14.35 -13.41 9.46
N SER A 64 -14.95 -12.24 9.30
CA SER A 64 -14.78 -11.40 8.10
C SER A 64 -13.33 -10.97 7.92
N ILE A 65 -12.66 -10.59 9.02
CA ILE A 65 -11.22 -10.26 9.00
C ILE A 65 -10.39 -11.49 8.60
N VAL A 66 -10.62 -12.65 9.19
CA VAL A 66 -9.90 -13.89 8.83
C VAL A 66 -10.14 -14.25 7.36
N ALA A 67 -11.37 -14.14 6.86
CA ALA A 67 -11.71 -14.38 5.45
C ALA A 67 -10.97 -13.38 4.54
N CYS A 68 -10.92 -12.09 4.89
CA CYS A 68 -10.17 -11.07 4.16
C CYS A 68 -8.68 -11.46 4.05
N PHE A 69 -8.04 -11.81 5.16
CA PHE A 69 -6.64 -12.24 5.16
C PHE A 69 -6.44 -13.50 4.31
N ALA A 70 -7.33 -14.50 4.40
CA ALA A 70 -7.25 -15.74 3.64
C ALA A 70 -7.38 -15.48 2.12
N VAL A 71 -8.34 -14.65 1.69
CA VAL A 71 -8.57 -14.31 0.28
C VAL A 71 -7.40 -13.51 -0.29
N VAL A 72 -6.94 -12.47 0.41
CA VAL A 72 -5.86 -11.61 -0.07
C VAL A 72 -4.53 -12.37 -0.16
N VAL A 73 -4.19 -13.16 0.85
CA VAL A 73 -2.98 -14.00 0.82
C VAL A 73 -3.10 -15.08 -0.24
N GLY A 74 -4.27 -15.73 -0.37
CA GLY A 74 -4.55 -16.71 -1.41
C GLY A 74 -4.39 -16.11 -2.82
N LEU A 75 -4.94 -14.93 -3.06
CA LEU A 75 -4.81 -14.22 -4.33
C LEU A 75 -3.35 -13.80 -4.59
N SER A 76 -2.64 -13.33 -3.56
CA SER A 76 -1.22 -13.00 -3.65
C SER A 76 -0.36 -14.22 -4.03
N LEU A 77 -0.65 -15.39 -3.44
CA LEU A 77 -0.01 -16.66 -3.80
C LEU A 77 -0.37 -17.13 -5.22
N ALA A 78 -1.63 -16.97 -5.61
CA ALA A 78 -2.07 -17.25 -6.98
C ALA A 78 -1.32 -16.39 -7.99
N MET A 79 -1.15 -15.09 -7.70
CA MET A 79 -0.35 -14.19 -8.52
C MET A 79 1.13 -14.62 -8.60
N ASP A 80 1.74 -15.07 -7.50
CA ASP A 80 3.12 -15.60 -7.58
C ASP A 80 3.19 -16.82 -8.49
N THR A 81 2.28 -17.78 -8.31
CA THR A 81 2.34 -19.05 -9.03
C THR A 81 1.99 -18.92 -10.50
N VAL A 82 0.98 -18.14 -10.85
CA VAL A 82 0.44 -18.03 -12.22
C VAL A 82 1.19 -16.96 -13.02
N VAL A 83 1.64 -15.90 -12.37
CA VAL A 83 2.18 -14.72 -13.05
C VAL A 83 3.67 -14.56 -12.81
N PHE A 84 4.09 -14.40 -11.56
CA PHE A 84 5.48 -14.04 -11.30
C PHE A 84 6.45 -15.19 -11.59
N ARG A 85 6.10 -16.44 -11.26
CA ARG A 85 6.98 -17.60 -11.53
C ARG A 85 7.29 -17.80 -13.01
N PRO A 86 6.30 -17.87 -13.94
CA PRO A 86 6.60 -18.09 -15.34
C PRO A 86 7.32 -16.91 -16.00
N LEU A 87 7.17 -15.69 -15.45
CA LEU A 87 7.78 -14.48 -15.98
C LEU A 87 9.14 -14.14 -15.33
N ARG A 88 9.62 -14.94 -14.38
CA ARG A 88 10.95 -14.75 -13.78
C ARG A 88 12.03 -14.85 -14.85
N GLY A 89 12.82 -13.78 -14.98
CA GLY A 89 13.85 -13.69 -16.01
C GLY A 89 13.46 -12.91 -17.27
N GLN A 90 12.19 -12.50 -17.37
CA GLN A 90 11.76 -11.56 -18.43
C GLN A 90 12.20 -10.13 -18.08
N SER A 91 12.15 -9.25 -19.09
CA SER A 91 12.50 -7.85 -18.87
C SER A 91 11.54 -7.17 -17.88
N PRO A 92 12.01 -6.16 -17.11
CA PRO A 92 11.16 -5.41 -16.20
C PRO A 92 9.93 -4.80 -16.86
N ALA A 93 10.04 -4.42 -18.14
CA ALA A 93 8.92 -3.89 -18.92
C ALA A 93 7.81 -4.92 -19.12
N VAL A 94 8.14 -6.18 -19.44
CA VAL A 94 7.17 -7.28 -19.58
C VAL A 94 6.44 -7.50 -18.25
N MET A 95 7.16 -7.52 -17.15
CA MET A 95 6.58 -7.69 -15.81
C MET A 95 5.62 -6.55 -15.44
N LEU A 96 6.02 -5.31 -15.74
CA LEU A 96 5.21 -4.12 -15.51
C LEU A 96 3.88 -4.18 -16.29
N VAL A 97 3.95 -4.45 -17.61
CA VAL A 97 2.75 -4.56 -18.45
C VAL A 97 1.85 -5.71 -17.98
N THR A 98 2.44 -6.83 -17.58
CA THR A 98 1.66 -7.99 -17.09
C THR A 98 0.94 -7.67 -15.79
N THR A 99 1.59 -7.04 -14.80
CA THR A 99 0.92 -6.67 -13.53
C THR A 99 -0.17 -5.64 -13.75
N PHE A 100 0.01 -4.74 -14.72
CA PHE A 100 -1.01 -3.79 -15.12
C PHE A 100 -2.21 -4.48 -15.77
N ALA A 101 -1.96 -5.42 -16.70
CA ALA A 101 -3.03 -6.21 -17.33
C ALA A 101 -3.82 -7.02 -16.29
N ILE A 102 -3.15 -7.62 -15.30
CA ILE A 102 -3.82 -8.33 -14.19
C ILE A 102 -4.62 -7.38 -13.32
N SER A 103 -4.11 -6.18 -13.06
CA SER A 103 -4.87 -5.16 -12.34
C SER A 103 -6.21 -4.90 -13.04
N PHE A 104 -6.22 -4.67 -14.34
CA PHE A 104 -7.47 -4.49 -15.10
C PHE A 104 -8.33 -5.73 -15.16
N LEU A 105 -7.73 -6.93 -15.26
CA LEU A 105 -8.48 -8.18 -15.23
C LEU A 105 -9.25 -8.33 -13.92
N LEU A 106 -8.59 -8.14 -12.78
CA LEU A 106 -9.23 -8.24 -11.46
C LEU A 106 -10.31 -7.16 -11.26
N GLN A 107 -10.03 -5.94 -11.72
CA GLN A 107 -11.02 -4.86 -11.70
C GLN A 107 -12.25 -5.21 -12.55
N SER A 108 -12.05 -5.74 -13.76
CA SER A 108 -13.15 -6.15 -14.65
C SER A 108 -13.96 -7.29 -14.06
N ILE A 109 -13.33 -8.24 -13.37
CA ILE A 109 -14.04 -9.32 -12.66
C ILE A 109 -14.93 -8.73 -11.57
N ALA A 110 -14.43 -7.80 -10.76
CA ALA A 110 -15.21 -7.12 -9.74
C ALA A 110 -16.41 -6.37 -10.35
N GLN A 111 -16.19 -5.61 -11.44
CA GLN A 111 -17.27 -4.92 -12.16
C GLN A 111 -18.35 -5.89 -12.68
N ILE A 112 -17.98 -7.05 -13.22
CA ILE A 112 -18.94 -8.05 -13.69
C ILE A 112 -19.76 -8.61 -12.53
N ILE A 113 -19.16 -8.81 -11.37
CA ILE A 113 -19.85 -9.28 -10.17
C ILE A 113 -20.85 -8.23 -9.69
N ASP A 114 -20.44 -6.97 -9.59
CA ASP A 114 -21.32 -5.85 -9.21
C ASP A 114 -22.51 -5.71 -10.17
N LEU A 115 -22.26 -5.73 -11.48
CA LEU A 115 -23.32 -5.65 -12.50
C LEU A 115 -24.31 -6.83 -12.40
N ARG A 116 -23.84 -8.03 -12.08
CA ARG A 116 -24.72 -9.20 -11.87
C ARG A 116 -25.59 -9.05 -10.64
N ASN A 117 -25.09 -8.40 -9.60
CA ASN A 117 -25.83 -8.11 -8.37
C ASN A 117 -26.73 -6.87 -8.50
N GLY A 118 -26.68 -6.16 -9.65
CA GLY A 118 -27.45 -4.94 -9.88
C GLY A 118 -26.98 -3.73 -9.06
N GLN A 119 -25.72 -3.74 -8.61
CA GLN A 119 -25.12 -2.72 -7.76
C GLN A 119 -23.89 -2.12 -8.45
N LEU A 120 -23.51 -0.90 -8.04
CA LEU A 120 -22.29 -0.22 -8.52
C LEU A 120 -21.19 -0.20 -7.43
N GLY A 121 -21.17 -1.18 -6.57
CA GLY A 121 -20.27 -1.31 -5.43
C GLY A 121 -20.98 -1.91 -4.22
N GLU A 122 -20.24 -2.26 -3.20
CA GLU A 122 -20.73 -2.92 -1.99
C GLU A 122 -20.43 -2.11 -0.74
N VAL A 123 -21.30 -2.20 0.27
CA VAL A 123 -21.12 -1.50 1.55
C VAL A 123 -20.70 -2.47 2.64
N ALA A 124 -19.56 -2.22 3.27
CA ALA A 124 -19.08 -2.99 4.43
C ALA A 124 -19.76 -2.50 5.73
N ALA A 125 -21.05 -2.80 5.88
CA ALA A 125 -21.88 -2.28 6.97
C ALA A 125 -21.38 -2.66 8.37
N SER A 126 -20.75 -3.84 8.54
CA SER A 126 -20.24 -4.31 9.83
C SER A 126 -19.10 -3.45 10.39
N LEU A 127 -18.36 -2.74 9.54
CA LEU A 127 -17.23 -1.92 9.93
C LEU A 127 -17.61 -0.46 10.23
N THR A 128 -18.80 -0.01 9.83
CA THR A 128 -19.27 1.38 10.07
C THR A 128 -19.45 1.68 11.55
N THR A 129 -19.69 0.66 12.38
CA THR A 129 -19.85 0.81 13.83
C THR A 129 -18.56 1.20 14.55
N LEU A 130 -17.39 1.00 13.93
CA LEU A 130 -16.08 1.33 14.49
C LEU A 130 -15.67 2.79 14.24
N ALA A 131 -16.45 3.55 13.48
CA ALA A 131 -16.13 4.93 13.08
C ALA A 131 -16.69 5.99 14.05
N GLN A 132 -16.90 5.68 15.33
CA GLN A 132 -17.45 6.65 16.29
C GLN A 132 -16.38 7.68 16.73
N PRO A 133 -16.75 8.98 16.86
CA PRO A 133 -15.84 9.99 17.37
C PRO A 133 -15.68 9.87 18.89
N ILE A 134 -14.45 9.87 19.37
CA ILE A 134 -14.11 10.00 20.79
C ILE A 134 -13.45 11.34 21.06
N THR A 135 -13.69 11.92 22.24
CA THR A 135 -13.02 13.14 22.66
C THR A 135 -11.71 12.81 23.39
N VAL A 136 -10.58 13.13 22.78
CA VAL A 136 -9.24 12.99 23.36
C VAL A 136 -8.67 14.39 23.56
N PHE A 137 -8.31 14.75 24.81
CA PHE A 137 -7.79 16.06 25.17
C PHE A 137 -8.65 17.26 24.71
N GLY A 138 -9.99 17.09 24.65
CA GLY A 138 -10.91 18.15 24.22
C GLY A 138 -11.05 18.33 22.70
N ALA A 139 -10.34 17.55 21.90
CA ALA A 139 -10.53 17.45 20.45
C ALA A 139 -11.31 16.19 20.09
N GLN A 140 -12.17 16.28 19.07
CA GLN A 140 -12.84 15.12 18.51
C GLN A 140 -11.86 14.38 17.59
N VAL A 141 -11.43 13.19 17.98
CA VAL A 141 -10.61 12.29 17.17
C VAL A 141 -11.45 11.08 16.80
N ARG A 142 -11.39 10.65 15.58
CA ARG A 142 -12.04 9.40 15.19
C ARG A 142 -11.31 8.26 15.89
N GLU A 143 -12.05 7.43 16.62
CA GLU A 143 -11.49 6.25 17.30
C GLU A 143 -10.65 5.39 16.36
N ILE A 144 -11.14 5.27 15.13
CA ILE A 144 -10.48 4.50 14.07
C ILE A 144 -9.06 4.99 13.76
N THR A 145 -8.80 6.30 13.76
CA THR A 145 -7.46 6.85 13.45
C THR A 145 -6.41 6.38 14.46
N LEU A 146 -6.78 6.24 15.73
CA LEU A 146 -5.88 5.70 16.77
C LEU A 146 -5.64 4.20 16.55
N VAL A 147 -6.69 3.46 16.18
CA VAL A 147 -6.58 2.03 15.86
C VAL A 147 -5.71 1.83 14.64
N GLU A 148 -5.90 2.61 13.59
CA GLU A 148 -5.08 2.59 12.37
C GLU A 148 -3.61 2.84 12.67
N LEU A 149 -3.32 3.87 13.45
CA LEU A 149 -1.95 4.19 13.86
C LEU A 149 -1.32 3.05 14.67
N GLY A 150 -2.10 2.47 15.59
CA GLY A 150 -1.67 1.31 16.38
C GLY A 150 -1.39 0.08 15.54
N VAL A 151 -2.31 -0.25 14.62
CA VAL A 151 -2.16 -1.39 13.69
C VAL A 151 -0.98 -1.15 12.74
N ALA A 152 -0.85 0.06 12.18
CA ALA A 152 0.26 0.39 11.30
C ALA A 152 1.61 0.31 12.03
N ALA A 153 1.72 0.91 13.21
CA ALA A 153 2.94 0.85 14.02
C ALA A 153 3.27 -0.60 14.42
N GLY A 154 2.27 -1.36 14.85
CA GLY A 154 2.42 -2.78 15.19
C GLY A 154 2.87 -3.63 14.01
N ALA A 155 2.25 -3.45 12.84
CA ALA A 155 2.61 -4.16 11.61
C ALA A 155 4.03 -3.80 11.15
N LEU A 156 4.40 -2.52 11.17
CA LEU A 156 5.77 -2.06 10.82
C LEU A 156 6.81 -2.58 11.80
N LEU A 157 6.50 -2.59 13.10
CA LEU A 157 7.38 -3.14 14.13
C LEU A 157 7.56 -4.65 13.94
N LEU A 158 6.47 -5.39 13.78
CA LEU A 158 6.49 -6.83 13.51
C LEU A 158 7.31 -7.16 12.28
N LEU A 159 7.10 -6.42 11.20
CA LEU A 159 7.88 -6.56 9.97
C LEU A 159 9.37 -6.28 10.21
N ALA A 160 9.70 -5.19 10.91
CA ALA A 160 11.08 -4.86 11.23
C ALA A 160 11.73 -5.98 12.05
N LEU A 161 11.03 -6.52 13.07
CA LEU A 161 11.50 -7.66 13.85
C LEU A 161 11.70 -8.91 12.98
N LEU A 162 10.75 -9.25 12.11
CA LEU A 162 10.85 -10.37 11.19
C LEU A 162 12.05 -10.22 10.24
N LEU A 163 12.24 -9.04 9.66
CA LEU A 163 13.35 -8.80 8.74
C LEU A 163 14.69 -8.70 9.45
N LEU A 164 14.76 -8.16 10.67
CA LEU A 164 16.04 -7.92 11.37
C LEU A 164 16.47 -9.10 12.24
N ARG A 165 15.52 -9.86 12.80
CA ARG A 165 15.79 -10.86 13.83
C ARG A 165 15.64 -12.31 13.37
N THR A 166 15.11 -12.56 12.14
CA THR A 166 14.92 -13.93 11.64
C THR A 166 15.90 -14.29 10.54
N THR A 167 16.21 -15.58 10.39
CA THR A 167 17.09 -16.10 9.32
C THR A 167 16.48 -15.87 7.93
N ILE A 168 15.16 -15.99 7.81
CA ILE A 168 14.48 -15.73 6.54
C ILE A 168 14.53 -14.24 6.17
N GLY A 169 14.45 -13.35 7.17
CA GLY A 169 14.65 -11.92 6.97
C GLY A 169 16.08 -11.57 6.56
N LEU A 170 17.08 -12.27 7.09
CA LEU A 170 18.48 -12.14 6.65
C LEU A 170 18.63 -12.54 5.18
N HIS A 171 18.04 -13.68 4.77
CA HIS A 171 18.06 -14.16 3.39
C HIS A 171 17.33 -13.18 2.45
N THR A 172 16.20 -12.59 2.90
CA THR A 172 15.45 -11.60 2.14
C THR A 172 16.26 -10.32 1.91
N ARG A 173 16.95 -9.82 2.93
CA ARG A 173 17.81 -8.64 2.80
C ARG A 173 19.03 -8.92 1.92
N ALA A 174 19.64 -10.11 2.02
CA ALA A 174 20.73 -10.53 1.15
C ALA A 174 20.28 -10.61 -0.31
N ALA A 175 19.11 -11.22 -0.57
CA ALA A 175 18.54 -11.30 -1.90
C ALA A 175 18.15 -9.92 -2.47
N ALA A 176 17.70 -8.99 -1.62
CA ALA A 176 17.35 -7.62 -2.03
C ALA A 176 18.58 -6.79 -2.41
N SER A 177 19.75 -7.05 -1.80
CA SER A 177 21.01 -6.37 -2.19
C SER A 177 21.59 -6.93 -3.48
N ASP A 178 21.78 -8.24 -3.57
CA ASP A 178 22.24 -8.93 -4.78
C ASP A 178 21.68 -10.35 -4.83
N PHE A 179 20.67 -10.53 -5.69
CA PHE A 179 19.97 -11.81 -5.84
C PHE A 179 20.87 -12.91 -6.43
N GLY A 180 21.78 -12.55 -7.36
CA GLY A 180 22.70 -13.48 -7.98
C GLY A 180 23.70 -14.05 -6.98
N THR A 181 24.38 -13.15 -6.28
CA THR A 181 25.36 -13.52 -5.24
C THR A 181 24.70 -14.28 -4.09
N ALA A 182 23.52 -13.87 -3.64
CA ALA A 182 22.78 -14.58 -2.58
C ALA A 182 22.48 -16.05 -2.96
N ARG A 183 22.12 -16.31 -4.23
CA ARG A 183 21.92 -17.69 -4.73
C ARG A 183 23.21 -18.52 -4.68
N LEU A 184 24.33 -17.95 -5.06
CA LEU A 184 25.63 -18.64 -5.00
C LEU A 184 26.04 -19.00 -3.56
N LEU A 185 25.62 -18.18 -2.59
CA LEU A 185 25.83 -18.43 -1.15
C LEU A 185 24.77 -19.39 -0.54
N GLY A 186 23.94 -20.04 -1.36
CA GLY A 186 23.00 -21.07 -0.92
C GLY A 186 21.61 -20.56 -0.50
N VAL A 187 21.30 -19.28 -0.70
CA VAL A 187 19.96 -18.75 -0.42
C VAL A 187 18.95 -19.36 -1.40
N ARG A 188 17.91 -19.99 -0.86
CA ARG A 188 16.84 -20.59 -1.65
C ARG A 188 15.89 -19.50 -2.19
N ALA A 189 16.15 -19.04 -3.41
CA ALA A 189 15.43 -17.97 -4.08
C ALA A 189 13.88 -18.10 -3.96
N ASN A 190 13.33 -19.27 -4.25
CA ASN A 190 11.88 -19.51 -4.20
C ASN A 190 11.28 -19.27 -2.81
N ARG A 191 12.01 -19.61 -1.73
CA ARG A 191 11.50 -19.38 -0.36
C ARG A 191 11.48 -17.91 0.00
N VAL A 192 12.50 -17.17 -0.42
CA VAL A 192 12.58 -15.72 -0.18
C VAL A 192 11.49 -14.97 -0.92
N ILE A 193 11.26 -15.33 -2.20
CA ILE A 193 10.19 -14.72 -3.00
C ILE A 193 8.83 -15.04 -2.38
N LEU A 194 8.55 -16.31 -2.07
CA LEU A 194 7.30 -16.74 -1.46
C LEU A 194 7.05 -15.99 -0.14
N PHE A 195 8.07 -15.88 0.71
CA PHE A 195 7.98 -15.15 1.96
C PHE A 195 7.63 -13.67 1.74
N SER A 196 8.30 -13.01 0.78
CA SER A 196 8.03 -11.60 0.47
C SER A 196 6.62 -11.39 -0.09
N VAL A 197 6.14 -12.31 -0.94
CA VAL A 197 4.79 -12.27 -1.51
C VAL A 197 3.71 -12.49 -0.45
N VAL A 198 3.88 -13.49 0.44
CA VAL A 198 2.95 -13.74 1.54
C VAL A 198 2.91 -12.55 2.50
N LEU A 199 4.08 -12.02 2.85
CA LEU A 199 4.17 -10.89 3.77
C LEU A 199 3.55 -9.62 3.16
N SER A 200 3.78 -9.37 1.88
CA SER A 200 3.12 -8.30 1.13
C SER A 200 1.59 -8.48 1.08
N GLY A 201 1.12 -9.72 0.88
CA GLY A 201 -0.31 -10.06 0.94
C GLY A 201 -0.92 -9.83 2.32
N LEU A 202 -0.22 -10.19 3.40
CA LEU A 202 -0.68 -9.92 4.77
C LEU A 202 -0.81 -8.42 5.05
N ILE A 203 0.16 -7.62 4.58
CA ILE A 203 0.11 -6.17 4.70
C ILE A 203 -1.04 -5.61 3.85
N ALA A 204 -1.24 -6.10 2.62
CA ALA A 204 -2.37 -5.69 1.78
C ALA A 204 -3.73 -5.98 2.45
N ALA A 205 -3.86 -7.13 3.13
CA ALA A 205 -5.07 -7.46 3.90
C ALA A 205 -5.28 -6.50 5.08
N ALA A 206 -4.22 -6.17 5.82
CA ALA A 206 -4.31 -5.20 6.91
C ALA A 206 -4.72 -3.81 6.39
N VAL A 207 -4.12 -3.35 5.27
CA VAL A 207 -4.50 -2.11 4.61
C VAL A 207 -5.95 -2.15 4.13
N ALA A 208 -6.41 -3.28 3.56
CA ALA A 208 -7.80 -3.44 3.13
C ALA A 208 -8.78 -3.24 4.28
N VAL A 209 -8.51 -3.83 5.46
CA VAL A 209 -9.32 -3.61 6.65
C VAL A 209 -9.36 -2.13 7.04
N MET A 210 -8.18 -1.48 7.13
CA MET A 210 -8.08 -0.07 7.53
C MET A 210 -8.80 0.85 6.54
N MET A 211 -8.55 0.70 5.24
CA MET A 211 -9.20 1.52 4.20
C MET A 211 -10.71 1.29 4.15
N THR A 212 -11.18 0.06 4.34
CA THR A 212 -12.62 -0.24 4.32
C THR A 212 -13.35 0.37 5.52
N VAL A 213 -12.70 0.55 6.66
CA VAL A 213 -13.29 1.27 7.79
C VAL A 213 -13.37 2.77 7.52
N GLN A 214 -12.36 3.37 6.86
CA GLN A 214 -12.40 4.78 6.47
C GLN A 214 -13.42 5.05 5.35
N TYR A 215 -13.46 4.15 4.36
CA TYR A 215 -14.30 4.24 3.16
C TYR A 215 -15.14 2.98 3.04
N PRO A 216 -16.29 2.90 3.72
CA PRO A 216 -17.12 1.68 3.75
C PRO A 216 -17.73 1.29 2.40
N PHE A 217 -17.77 2.21 1.44
CA PHE A 217 -18.27 1.96 0.10
C PHE A 217 -17.14 1.49 -0.81
N VAL A 218 -17.17 0.22 -1.18
CA VAL A 218 -16.14 -0.45 -1.96
C VAL A 218 -16.54 -0.49 -3.42
N MET A 219 -15.68 0.02 -4.30
CA MET A 219 -15.82 0.01 -5.75
C MET A 219 -14.68 -0.79 -6.41
N PRO A 220 -14.81 -1.20 -7.69
CA PRO A 220 -13.77 -1.95 -8.39
C PRO A 220 -12.43 -1.22 -8.54
N ASP A 221 -12.40 0.10 -8.41
CA ASP A 221 -11.19 0.94 -8.41
C ASP A 221 -10.73 1.40 -7.03
N PHE A 222 -11.33 0.84 -5.96
CA PHE A 222 -11.21 1.22 -4.55
C PHE A 222 -9.80 1.65 -4.10
N ALA A 223 -8.78 0.89 -4.45
CA ALA A 223 -7.40 1.18 -4.02
C ALA A 223 -6.45 1.49 -5.19
N LEU A 224 -6.98 1.67 -6.41
CA LEU A 224 -6.14 1.86 -7.60
C LEU A 224 -5.40 3.21 -7.55
N ASN A 225 -6.13 4.29 -7.30
CA ASN A 225 -5.58 5.64 -7.24
C ASN A 225 -4.56 5.78 -6.11
N ASP A 226 -4.90 5.26 -4.91
CA ASP A 226 -4.00 5.27 -3.76
C ASP A 226 -2.72 4.47 -4.03
N THR A 227 -2.84 3.32 -4.70
CA THR A 227 -1.67 2.50 -5.08
C THR A 227 -0.74 3.26 -6.02
N ILE A 228 -1.27 4.00 -7.00
CA ILE A 228 -0.45 4.82 -7.91
C ILE A 228 0.25 5.94 -7.13
N VAL A 229 -0.46 6.63 -6.26
CA VAL A 229 0.11 7.71 -5.42
C VAL A 229 1.20 7.15 -4.50
N VAL A 230 0.96 6.00 -3.86
CA VAL A 230 1.95 5.34 -3.00
C VAL A 230 3.16 4.85 -3.79
N LEU A 231 2.97 4.29 -5.00
CA LEU A 231 4.07 3.91 -5.88
C LEU A 231 4.99 5.09 -6.18
N VAL A 232 4.41 6.25 -6.46
CA VAL A 232 5.18 7.48 -6.64
C VAL A 232 5.88 7.87 -5.35
N GLY A 233 5.21 7.73 -4.20
CA GLY A 233 5.80 7.92 -2.87
C GLY A 233 7.02 7.04 -2.61
N VAL A 234 6.93 5.77 -2.98
CA VAL A 234 8.04 4.81 -2.90
C VAL A 234 9.23 5.24 -3.77
N VAL A 235 8.97 5.72 -4.98
CA VAL A 235 10.01 6.23 -5.89
C VAL A 235 10.64 7.50 -5.33
N VAL A 236 9.83 8.44 -4.85
CA VAL A 236 10.29 9.69 -4.23
C VAL A 236 11.06 9.44 -2.93
N GLY A 237 10.67 8.44 -2.17
CA GLY A 237 11.37 7.99 -0.96
C GLY A 237 12.71 7.33 -1.24
N GLY A 238 12.84 6.70 -2.40
CA GLY A 238 13.98 5.89 -2.83
C GLY A 238 13.67 4.40 -2.74
N ILE A 239 13.39 3.80 -3.88
CA ILE A 239 12.91 2.42 -4.04
C ILE A 239 13.93 1.34 -3.63
N ASP A 240 15.22 1.70 -3.58
CA ASP A 240 16.32 0.75 -3.26
C ASP A 240 16.33 0.29 -1.80
N ARG A 241 15.71 1.04 -0.90
CA ARG A 241 15.69 0.74 0.53
C ARG A 241 14.27 0.77 1.06
N LEU A 242 13.88 -0.33 1.70
CA LEU A 242 12.52 -0.46 2.27
C LEU A 242 12.19 0.68 3.24
N TRP A 243 13.15 1.10 4.09
CA TRP A 243 12.94 2.18 5.05
C TRP A 243 12.66 3.54 4.39
N THR A 244 13.44 3.91 3.36
CA THR A 244 13.23 5.17 2.64
C THR A 244 11.95 5.17 1.83
N ALA A 245 11.59 4.02 1.23
CA ALA A 245 10.32 3.80 0.56
C ALA A 245 9.13 3.98 1.52
N THR A 246 9.23 3.44 2.75
CA THR A 246 8.21 3.59 3.79
C THR A 246 8.03 5.05 4.19
N LEU A 247 9.14 5.77 4.42
CA LEU A 247 9.11 7.20 4.73
C LEU A 247 8.53 8.02 3.57
N GLY A 248 8.84 7.65 2.33
CA GLY A 248 8.26 8.29 1.15
C GLY A 248 6.75 8.10 1.07
N GLY A 249 6.27 6.87 1.28
CA GLY A 249 4.83 6.57 1.39
C GLY A 249 4.16 7.36 2.50
N PHE A 250 4.73 7.34 3.71
CA PHE A 250 4.22 8.13 4.84
C PHE A 250 4.13 9.62 4.51
N THR A 251 5.20 10.19 3.95
CA THR A 251 5.25 11.63 3.64
C THR A 251 4.16 12.02 2.64
N ILE A 252 3.98 11.22 1.56
CA ILE A 252 2.94 11.51 0.57
C ILE A 252 1.55 11.32 1.15
N GLY A 253 1.30 10.28 1.95
CA GLY A 253 0.02 10.08 2.62
C GLY A 253 -0.30 11.21 3.60
N PHE A 254 0.68 11.61 4.41
CA PHE A 254 0.53 12.73 5.34
C PHE A 254 0.22 14.04 4.62
N VAL A 255 0.95 14.35 3.55
CA VAL A 255 0.69 15.56 2.76
C VAL A 255 -0.66 15.49 2.04
N SER A 256 -1.05 14.32 1.50
CA SER A 256 -2.37 14.12 0.91
C SER A 256 -3.49 14.35 1.93
N GLY A 257 -3.34 13.86 3.15
CA GLY A 257 -4.28 14.10 4.25
C GLY A 257 -4.37 15.57 4.64
N LEU A 258 -3.24 16.28 4.72
CA LEU A 258 -3.24 17.73 4.97
C LEU A 258 -3.93 18.50 3.84
N ILE A 259 -3.63 18.18 2.58
CA ILE A 259 -4.29 18.84 1.44
C ILE A 259 -5.79 18.59 1.49
N ASN A 260 -6.22 17.35 1.78
CA ASN A 260 -7.64 17.00 1.90
C ASN A 260 -8.34 17.81 3.01
N GLY A 261 -7.71 17.99 4.16
CA GLY A 261 -8.26 18.79 5.25
C GLY A 261 -8.27 20.31 5.00
N LEU A 262 -7.40 20.80 4.11
CA LEU A 262 -7.33 22.21 3.74
C LEU A 262 -8.23 22.57 2.55
N LEU A 263 -8.61 21.58 1.72
CA LEU A 263 -9.50 21.83 0.58
C LEU A 263 -10.95 22.01 1.06
N PRO A 264 -11.67 23.01 0.54
CA PRO A 264 -13.12 23.08 0.68
C PRO A 264 -13.79 21.82 0.11
N THR A 265 -14.89 21.38 0.71
CA THR A 265 -15.62 20.16 0.35
C THR A 265 -16.06 20.10 -1.12
N ASP A 266 -16.32 21.25 -1.73
CA ASP A 266 -16.66 21.40 -3.15
C ASP A 266 -15.47 21.19 -4.10
N LYS A 267 -14.22 21.21 -3.57
CA LYS A 267 -12.99 21.10 -4.35
C LYS A 267 -12.20 19.82 -4.10
N THR A 268 -12.73 18.89 -3.32
CA THR A 268 -12.06 17.60 -3.03
C THR A 268 -11.81 16.76 -4.29
N VAL A 269 -12.58 16.96 -5.37
CA VAL A 269 -12.37 16.35 -6.68
C VAL A 269 -10.97 16.65 -7.25
N TYR A 270 -10.36 17.79 -6.88
CA TYR A 270 -9.02 18.18 -7.32
C TYR A 270 -7.89 17.59 -6.46
N LEU A 271 -8.21 16.85 -5.40
CA LEU A 271 -7.21 16.28 -4.50
C LEU A 271 -6.16 15.43 -5.21
N PRO A 272 -6.53 14.46 -6.10
CA PRO A 272 -5.54 13.68 -6.83
C PRO A 272 -4.61 14.55 -7.67
N SER A 273 -5.16 15.55 -8.37
CA SER A 273 -4.38 16.48 -9.20
C SER A 273 -3.40 17.32 -8.38
N ALA A 274 -3.82 17.78 -7.19
CA ALA A 274 -2.96 18.54 -6.29
C ALA A 274 -1.80 17.69 -5.75
N VAL A 275 -2.09 16.42 -5.38
CA VAL A 275 -1.07 15.48 -4.91
C VAL A 275 -0.08 15.16 -6.02
N PHE A 276 -0.54 14.87 -7.24
CA PHE A 276 0.35 14.62 -8.38
C PHE A 276 1.18 15.85 -8.76
N ALA A 277 0.61 17.06 -8.74
CA ALA A 277 1.34 18.30 -8.99
C ALA A 277 2.47 18.51 -7.97
N LEU A 278 2.17 18.24 -6.69
CA LEU A 278 3.17 18.34 -5.62
C LEU A 278 4.28 17.30 -5.81
N VAL A 279 3.94 16.07 -6.18
CA VAL A 279 4.92 15.03 -6.48
C VAL A 279 5.83 15.41 -7.63
N ILE A 280 5.26 15.94 -8.74
CA ILE A 280 6.04 16.41 -9.89
C ILE A 280 7.00 17.51 -9.45
N LEU A 281 6.53 18.46 -8.64
CA LEU A 281 7.36 19.54 -8.11
C LEU A 281 8.50 19.01 -7.24
N VAL A 282 8.24 18.03 -6.37
CA VAL A 282 9.27 17.38 -5.56
C VAL A 282 10.32 16.68 -6.43
N LEU A 283 9.90 15.93 -7.45
CA LEU A 283 10.82 15.24 -8.35
C LEU A 283 11.63 16.20 -9.23
N LEU A 284 11.07 17.34 -9.61
CA LEU A 284 11.80 18.40 -10.33
C LEU A 284 12.88 19.04 -9.45
N LEU A 285 12.57 19.27 -8.17
CA LEU A 285 13.52 19.89 -7.24
C LEU A 285 14.55 18.88 -6.70
N ARG A 286 14.17 17.60 -6.55
CA ARG A 286 15.02 16.52 -6.03
C ARG A 286 14.86 15.22 -6.81
N PRO A 287 15.46 15.10 -8.01
CA PRO A 287 15.33 13.91 -8.86
C PRO A 287 15.91 12.64 -8.26
N ALA A 288 16.79 12.74 -7.25
CA ALA A 288 17.35 11.60 -6.55
C ALA A 288 16.44 11.04 -5.42
N GLY A 289 15.28 11.68 -5.17
CA GLY A 289 14.37 11.37 -4.05
C GLY A 289 14.64 12.22 -2.80
N LEU A 290 13.61 12.32 -1.93
CA LEU A 290 13.65 13.16 -0.72
C LEU A 290 14.68 12.68 0.30
N PHE A 291 14.87 11.36 0.43
CA PHE A 291 15.70 10.72 1.46
C PHE A 291 17.00 10.12 0.92
N ALA A 292 17.37 10.42 -0.32
CA ALA A 292 18.62 9.99 -0.93
C ALA A 292 19.78 10.91 -0.48
N TRP A 293 20.13 10.88 0.81
CA TRP A 293 21.28 11.61 1.31
C TRP A 293 22.59 10.86 0.93
N GLY A 294 23.48 11.57 0.21
CA GLY A 294 24.87 11.15 0.00
C GLY A 294 25.20 10.40 -1.31
N ARG A 295 24.26 10.20 -2.22
CA ARG A 295 24.61 9.73 -3.58
C ARG A 295 24.46 10.87 -4.58
N ARG A 296 25.61 11.32 -5.12
CA ARG A 296 25.60 12.01 -6.40
C ARG A 296 24.93 11.07 -7.41
N ALA A 297 23.93 11.56 -8.13
CA ALA A 297 23.38 10.83 -9.25
C ALA A 297 24.57 10.44 -10.16
N VAL A 298 24.90 9.17 -10.21
CA VAL A 298 25.77 8.65 -11.25
C VAL A 298 24.92 8.73 -12.50
N VAL A 299 25.06 9.80 -13.25
CA VAL A 299 24.53 9.90 -14.62
C VAL A 299 25.27 8.80 -15.36
N PRO A 300 24.59 7.77 -15.91
CA PRO A 300 25.27 6.82 -16.78
C PRO A 300 25.80 7.62 -17.96
N ASP A 301 27.10 7.57 -18.17
CA ASP A 301 27.69 8.10 -19.42
C ASP A 301 26.93 7.48 -20.58
N ARG A 302 26.29 8.33 -21.38
CA ARG A 302 25.68 7.93 -22.64
C ARG A 302 26.83 7.55 -23.58
N VAL A 303 27.04 6.26 -23.76
CA VAL A 303 27.81 5.71 -24.87
C VAL A 303 26.84 5.32 -25.96
#